data_a6fb8cf19021388c5f437ec36dea9867
#
_entry.id   a6fb8cf19021388c5f437ec36dea9867
#
_cell.length_a   1.000
_cell.length_b   1.000
_cell.length_c   1.000
_cell.angle_alpha   90.00
_cell.angle_beta   90.00
_cell.angle_gamma   90.00
#
_symmetry.space_group_name_H-M   'P 1'
#
loop_
_entity.id
_entity.type
_entity.pdbx_description
1 polymer ?
#
loop_
_entity_poly.entity_id
_entity_poly.type
_entity_poly.pdbx_seq_one_letter_code
_entity_poly.pdbx_strand_id
1 'polypeptide(L)'
;MFGKKKPKIEQPITPEELSRLNDKKMADAEIEHFHVKNDSIEIVKYKKRRRLLSIILSVCIIILLILFIVSTLVTQWGDLIISIDSPAVKKGIVLSEDADFKTQCASLTAKQVKDVTNITYAWLPVDLDTSKDGAHNGKNYVAYTFYCKNNGEVELDYDAVLEITGAAKSADEATRVMIYKNGKSSIYGKGQYKDRSKAETDCTKFVSDKEVYKTSTEKFKVGDIDKYTIVIWIEGNDPECIDDIRNGHVRMRMLFSVCLLYTSPSPRDRG
;
A
#
# COMPACT_ATOMS: atom_id res chain seq x y z
N MET A 1 -17.37 60.56 -78.17
CA MET A 1 -17.38 59.60 -79.26
C MET A 1 -17.12 58.22 -78.74
N PHE A 2 -18.15 57.42 -78.48
CA PHE A 2 -18.07 56.06 -77.97
C PHE A 2 -18.11 55.08 -79.13
N GLY A 3 -17.00 54.44 -79.44
CA GLY A 3 -16.91 53.43 -80.48
C GLY A 3 -17.50 52.08 -79.95
N LYS A 4 -18.66 51.68 -80.48
CA LYS A 4 -19.28 50.37 -80.29
C LYS A 4 -18.41 49.31 -80.98
N LYS A 5 -17.75 48.43 -80.18
CA LYS A 5 -17.12 47.18 -80.65
C LYS A 5 -18.27 46.28 -81.21
N LYS A 6 -18.19 45.86 -82.44
CA LYS A 6 -19.07 44.86 -83.03
C LYS A 6 -18.86 43.51 -82.36
N PRO A 7 -19.88 42.71 -82.10
CA PRO A 7 -19.71 41.35 -81.50
C PRO A 7 -18.97 40.48 -82.54
N LYS A 8 -17.95 39.75 -82.00
CA LYS A 8 -17.19 38.74 -82.76
C LYS A 8 -18.19 37.59 -83.03
N ILE A 9 -18.53 37.30 -84.26
CA ILE A 9 -19.29 36.12 -84.58
C ILE A 9 -18.38 34.92 -84.32
N GLU A 10 -18.76 34.14 -83.32
CA GLU A 10 -18.10 32.85 -83.04
C GLU A 10 -18.43 31.92 -84.18
N GLN A 11 -17.46 31.37 -84.86
CA GLN A 11 -17.62 30.34 -85.86
C GLN A 11 -18.27 29.11 -85.23
N PRO A 12 -19.18 28.40 -85.93
CA PRO A 12 -19.79 27.19 -85.34
C PRO A 12 -18.74 26.16 -85.14
N ILE A 13 -18.74 25.62 -83.94
CA ILE A 13 -17.84 24.58 -83.51
C ILE A 13 -18.01 23.36 -84.40
N THR A 14 -16.93 22.86 -84.97
CA THR A 14 -16.95 21.67 -85.80
C THR A 14 -17.22 20.41 -85.02
N PRO A 15 -17.83 19.38 -85.59
CA PRO A 15 -18.11 18.13 -84.87
C PRO A 15 -16.83 17.48 -84.27
N GLU A 16 -15.73 17.68 -84.93
CA GLU A 16 -14.43 17.18 -84.39
C GLU A 16 -13.96 17.96 -83.17
N GLU A 17 -14.12 19.27 -83.09
CA GLU A 17 -13.83 20.06 -81.88
C GLU A 17 -14.80 19.75 -80.77
N LEU A 18 -16.02 19.44 -81.01
CA LEU A 18 -17.03 19.04 -80.07
C LEU A 18 -16.62 17.64 -79.43
N SER A 19 -16.17 16.73 -80.32
CA SER A 19 -15.70 15.42 -79.88
C SER A 19 -14.45 15.55 -78.93
N ARG A 20 -13.45 16.34 -79.33
CA ARG A 20 -12.26 16.58 -78.55
C ARG A 20 -12.54 17.27 -77.21
N LEU A 21 -13.48 18.18 -77.12
CA LEU A 21 -13.93 18.84 -75.91
C LEU A 21 -14.67 17.89 -75.00
N ASN A 22 -15.43 16.96 -75.56
CA ASN A 22 -16.17 15.94 -74.78
C ASN A 22 -15.22 14.90 -74.22
N ASP A 23 -14.22 14.41 -74.99
CA ASP A 23 -13.22 13.49 -74.57
C ASP A 23 -12.36 14.10 -73.45
N LYS A 24 -11.99 15.38 -73.57
CA LYS A 24 -11.25 16.09 -72.54
C LYS A 24 -12.05 16.26 -71.25
N LYS A 25 -13.37 16.61 -71.35
CA LYS A 25 -14.25 16.70 -70.19
C LYS A 25 -14.44 15.33 -69.52
N MET A 26 -14.53 14.26 -70.28
CA MET A 26 -14.64 12.90 -69.77
C MET A 26 -13.33 12.50 -69.06
N ALA A 27 -12.17 12.77 -69.60
CA ALA A 27 -10.87 12.50 -69.00
C ALA A 27 -10.68 13.32 -67.69
N ASP A 28 -11.03 14.62 -67.71
CA ASP A 28 -10.94 15.47 -66.52
C ASP A 28 -11.88 14.98 -65.40
N ALA A 29 -13.12 14.52 -65.75
CA ALA A 29 -14.10 13.96 -64.81
C ALA A 29 -13.61 12.62 -64.23
N GLU A 30 -12.92 11.79 -65.01
CA GLU A 30 -12.35 10.53 -64.55
C GLU A 30 -11.18 10.75 -63.58
N ILE A 31 -10.33 11.75 -63.87
CA ILE A 31 -9.23 12.16 -62.97
C ILE A 31 -9.80 12.73 -61.65
N GLU A 32 -10.83 13.60 -61.71
CA GLU A 32 -11.46 14.15 -60.49
C GLU A 32 -12.11 13.04 -59.65
N HIS A 33 -12.75 12.06 -60.27
CA HIS A 33 -13.37 10.93 -59.59
C HIS A 33 -12.27 10.05 -58.92
N PHE A 34 -11.10 9.88 -59.54
CA PHE A 34 -10.00 9.15 -59.00
C PHE A 34 -9.37 9.87 -57.80
N HIS A 35 -9.18 11.16 -57.84
CA HIS A 35 -8.70 11.97 -56.71
C HIS A 35 -9.65 11.92 -55.50
N VAL A 36 -10.96 12.12 -55.72
CA VAL A 36 -11.96 12.05 -54.65
C VAL A 36 -11.98 10.69 -53.95
N LYS A 37 -11.79 9.59 -54.68
CA LYS A 37 -11.73 8.24 -54.13
C LYS A 37 -10.46 8.03 -53.25
N ASN A 38 -9.32 8.52 -53.70
CA ASN A 38 -8.06 8.44 -52.94
C ASN A 38 -8.12 9.27 -51.65
N ASP A 39 -8.59 10.50 -51.73
CA ASP A 39 -8.76 11.38 -50.59
C ASP A 39 -9.74 10.81 -49.57
N SER A 40 -10.83 10.16 -50.04
CA SER A 40 -11.78 9.49 -49.14
C SER A 40 -11.13 8.31 -48.36
N ILE A 41 -10.27 7.55 -49.02
CA ILE A 41 -9.52 6.43 -48.39
C ILE A 41 -8.54 6.95 -47.36
N GLU A 42 -7.81 8.05 -47.62
CA GLU A 42 -6.90 8.67 -46.68
C GLU A 42 -7.62 9.22 -45.44
N ILE A 43 -8.76 9.89 -45.63
CA ILE A 43 -9.59 10.40 -44.55
C ILE A 43 -10.12 9.26 -43.66
N VAL A 44 -10.53 8.13 -44.24
CA VAL A 44 -10.96 6.94 -43.49
C VAL A 44 -9.82 6.35 -42.69
N LYS A 45 -8.60 6.22 -43.29
CA LYS A 45 -7.39 5.75 -42.61
C LYS A 45 -6.99 6.67 -41.43
N TYR A 46 -7.06 7.99 -41.66
CA TYR A 46 -6.79 9.01 -40.65
C TYR A 46 -7.77 8.94 -39.47
N LYS A 47 -9.09 8.85 -39.76
CA LYS A 47 -10.11 8.66 -38.71
C LYS A 47 -9.93 7.36 -37.92
N LYS A 48 -9.56 6.26 -38.58
CA LYS A 48 -9.25 4.98 -37.92
C LYS A 48 -8.05 5.07 -37.01
N ARG A 49 -6.97 5.72 -37.48
CA ARG A 49 -5.77 6.00 -36.66
C ARG A 49 -6.09 6.88 -35.45
N ARG A 50 -6.84 7.96 -35.62
CA ARG A 50 -7.27 8.83 -34.50
C ARG A 50 -8.09 8.07 -33.47
N ARG A 51 -9.04 7.23 -33.90
CA ARG A 51 -9.83 6.38 -32.98
C ARG A 51 -8.93 5.39 -32.23
N LEU A 52 -7.98 4.74 -32.90
CA LEU A 52 -7.05 3.83 -32.27
C LEU A 52 -6.17 4.55 -31.24
N LEU A 53 -5.63 5.71 -31.57
CA LEU A 53 -4.83 6.53 -30.64
C LEU A 53 -5.67 7.00 -29.44
N SER A 54 -6.93 7.38 -29.66
CA SER A 54 -7.84 7.75 -28.56
C SER A 54 -8.11 6.58 -27.61
N ILE A 55 -8.31 5.37 -28.16
CA ILE A 55 -8.50 4.16 -27.35
C ILE A 55 -7.24 3.83 -26.54
N ILE A 56 -6.05 3.87 -27.18
CA ILE A 56 -4.77 3.62 -26.49
C ILE A 56 -4.57 4.64 -25.38
N LEU A 57 -4.81 5.92 -25.65
CA LEU A 57 -4.67 6.97 -24.64
C LEU A 57 -5.63 6.76 -23.45
N SER A 58 -6.90 6.38 -23.74
CA SER A 58 -7.87 6.09 -22.69
C SER A 58 -7.44 4.90 -21.82
N VAL A 59 -6.92 3.84 -22.44
CA VAL A 59 -6.39 2.66 -21.69
C VAL A 59 -5.19 3.06 -20.82
N CYS A 60 -4.25 3.86 -21.35
CA CYS A 60 -3.13 4.37 -20.58
C CYS A 60 -3.59 5.20 -19.36
N ILE A 61 -4.58 6.08 -19.53
CA ILE A 61 -5.14 6.87 -18.42
C ILE A 61 -5.76 5.96 -17.35
N ILE A 62 -6.51 4.94 -17.76
CA ILE A 62 -7.12 3.97 -16.82
C ILE A 62 -6.03 3.22 -16.05
N ILE A 63 -4.97 2.76 -16.71
CA ILE A 63 -3.86 2.07 -16.06
C ILE A 63 -3.16 3.00 -15.05
N LEU A 64 -2.89 4.25 -15.42
CA LEU A 64 -2.28 5.24 -14.51
C LEU A 64 -3.19 5.52 -13.30
N LEU A 65 -4.50 5.58 -13.50
CA LEU A 65 -5.49 5.77 -12.44
C LEU A 65 -5.50 4.57 -11.47
N ILE A 66 -5.45 3.35 -11.99
CA ILE A 66 -5.35 2.12 -11.19
C ILE A 66 -4.04 2.11 -10.40
N LEU A 67 -2.90 2.42 -11.03
CA LEU A 67 -1.61 2.51 -10.35
C LEU A 67 -1.61 3.59 -9.26
N PHE A 68 -2.24 4.73 -9.51
CA PHE A 68 -2.39 5.79 -8.52
C PHE A 68 -3.24 5.34 -7.33
N ILE A 69 -4.39 4.68 -7.57
CA ILE A 69 -5.25 4.13 -6.51
C ILE A 69 -4.49 3.07 -5.70
N VAL A 70 -3.81 2.13 -6.37
CA VAL A 70 -3.00 1.11 -5.69
C VAL A 70 -1.90 1.77 -4.85
N SER A 71 -1.19 2.76 -5.40
CA SER A 71 -0.16 3.51 -4.68
C SER A 71 -0.72 4.20 -3.43
N THR A 72 -1.89 4.86 -3.54
CA THR A 72 -2.51 5.54 -2.38
C THR A 72 -3.01 4.55 -1.33
N LEU A 73 -3.57 3.41 -1.73
CA LEU A 73 -3.98 2.36 -0.80
C LEU A 73 -2.79 1.76 -0.06
N VAL A 74 -1.68 1.49 -0.76
CA VAL A 74 -0.45 0.96 -0.14
C VAL A 74 0.18 1.96 0.83
N THR A 75 0.11 3.26 0.54
CA THR A 75 0.66 4.31 1.44
C THR A 75 -0.25 4.64 2.62
N GLN A 76 -1.54 4.30 2.57
CA GLN A 76 -2.49 4.53 3.67
C GLN A 76 -2.56 3.37 4.69
N TRP A 77 -1.90 2.24 4.44
CA TRP A 77 -1.82 1.16 5.41
C TRP A 77 -0.81 1.56 6.48
N GLY A 78 -1.30 1.66 7.72
CA GLY A 78 -0.53 2.15 8.86
C GLY A 78 0.80 1.41 9.06
N ASP A 79 1.74 2.07 9.72
CA ASP A 79 3.07 1.54 9.98
C ASP A 79 3.05 0.38 10.99
N LEU A 80 1.99 0.26 11.81
CA LEU A 80 1.78 -0.83 12.76
C LEU A 80 0.38 -1.40 12.61
N ILE A 81 0.30 -2.69 12.29
CA ILE A 81 -0.93 -3.46 12.21
C ILE A 81 -0.93 -4.52 13.30
N ILE A 82 -2.01 -4.63 14.06
CA ILE A 82 -2.25 -5.70 15.01
C ILE A 82 -3.35 -6.59 14.44
N SER A 83 -3.14 -7.89 14.36
CA SER A 83 -4.09 -8.82 13.75
C SER A 83 -4.13 -10.16 14.49
N ILE A 84 -5.23 -10.87 14.35
CA ILE A 84 -5.42 -12.21 14.86
C ILE A 84 -5.50 -13.16 13.66
N ASP A 85 -4.87 -14.32 13.75
CA ASP A 85 -5.00 -15.33 12.71
C ASP A 85 -6.41 -15.98 12.70
N SER A 86 -6.75 -16.62 11.59
CA SER A 86 -8.10 -17.21 11.44
C SER A 86 -8.40 -18.31 12.45
N PRO A 87 -7.48 -19.20 12.85
CA PRO A 87 -7.70 -20.16 13.91
C PRO A 87 -8.00 -19.52 15.28
N ALA A 88 -7.25 -18.46 15.65
CA ALA A 88 -7.44 -17.77 16.92
C ALA A 88 -8.78 -17.01 16.98
N VAL A 89 -9.18 -16.39 15.86
CA VAL A 89 -10.52 -15.77 15.74
C VAL A 89 -11.62 -16.82 15.98
N LYS A 90 -11.51 -18.00 15.37
CA LYS A 90 -12.47 -19.10 15.56
C LYS A 90 -12.50 -19.64 16.98
N LYS A 91 -11.43 -19.49 17.74
CA LYS A 91 -11.34 -19.87 19.16
C LYS A 91 -11.82 -18.78 20.10
N GLY A 92 -12.18 -17.61 19.58
CA GLY A 92 -12.76 -16.53 20.34
C GLY A 92 -11.76 -15.49 20.85
N ILE A 93 -10.53 -15.47 20.35
CA ILE A 93 -9.62 -14.33 20.60
C ILE A 93 -10.18 -13.10 19.91
N VAL A 94 -10.27 -11.99 20.63
CA VAL A 94 -10.71 -10.69 20.13
C VAL A 94 -9.76 -9.59 20.56
N LEU A 95 -9.67 -8.53 19.77
CA LEU A 95 -8.92 -7.31 20.08
C LEU A 95 -9.88 -6.15 20.32
N SER A 96 -9.45 -5.19 21.13
CA SER A 96 -10.15 -3.92 21.34
C SER A 96 -9.14 -2.80 21.59
N GLU A 97 -9.51 -1.57 21.22
CA GLU A 97 -8.79 -0.36 21.62
C GLU A 97 -9.20 0.12 23.01
N ASP A 98 -10.28 -0.41 23.58
CA ASP A 98 -10.76 -0.04 24.91
C ASP A 98 -10.86 -1.27 25.84
N ALA A 99 -10.60 -1.04 27.13
CA ALA A 99 -10.61 -2.09 28.16
C ALA A 99 -11.98 -2.72 28.38
N ASP A 100 -13.05 -2.01 28.05
CA ASP A 100 -14.42 -2.48 28.23
C ASP A 100 -14.91 -3.35 27.06
N PHE A 101 -14.09 -3.48 25.99
CA PHE A 101 -14.43 -4.24 24.78
C PHE A 101 -15.76 -3.84 24.13
N LYS A 102 -16.07 -2.53 24.15
CA LYS A 102 -17.27 -1.99 23.48
C LYS A 102 -17.22 -2.23 21.98
N THR A 103 -16.01 -2.15 21.41
CA THR A 103 -15.74 -2.46 20.01
C THR A 103 -14.75 -3.61 19.95
N GLN A 104 -15.18 -4.75 19.40
CA GLN A 104 -14.35 -5.92 19.20
C GLN A 104 -14.00 -6.07 17.73
N CYS A 105 -12.75 -6.41 17.43
CA CYS A 105 -12.28 -6.61 16.06
C CYS A 105 -11.19 -7.68 15.98
N ALA A 106 -10.92 -8.15 14.77
CA ALA A 106 -9.83 -9.09 14.47
C ALA A 106 -8.56 -8.38 14.00
N SER A 107 -8.64 -7.08 13.75
CA SER A 107 -7.49 -6.28 13.31
C SER A 107 -7.64 -4.84 13.75
N LEU A 108 -6.53 -4.27 14.20
CA LEU A 108 -6.36 -2.87 14.58
C LEU A 108 -5.23 -2.26 13.75
N THR A 109 -5.28 -0.95 13.52
CA THR A 109 -4.24 -0.26 12.75
C THR A 109 -3.88 1.04 13.46
N ALA A 110 -2.62 1.20 13.84
CA ALA A 110 -2.11 2.45 14.37
C ALA A 110 -2.00 3.51 13.27
N LYS A 111 -2.27 4.77 13.63
CA LYS A 111 -2.07 5.90 12.71
C LYS A 111 -0.59 6.11 12.46
N GLN A 112 -0.25 6.37 11.21
CA GLN A 112 1.08 6.72 10.78
C GLN A 112 1.54 8.05 11.40
N VAL A 113 2.81 8.12 11.82
CA VAL A 113 3.49 9.36 12.15
C VAL A 113 4.42 9.71 10.98
N LYS A 114 4.29 10.93 10.46
CA LYS A 114 5.10 11.42 9.32
C LYS A 114 6.13 12.42 9.81
N ASP A 115 7.19 12.58 9.02
CA ASP A 115 8.23 13.59 9.27
C ASP A 115 8.86 13.46 10.68
N VAL A 116 9.04 12.22 11.13
CA VAL A 116 9.68 11.92 12.42
C VAL A 116 11.15 12.29 12.40
N THR A 117 11.64 12.85 13.50
CA THR A 117 13.06 12.96 13.79
C THR A 117 13.47 11.90 14.81
N ASN A 118 14.76 11.58 14.84
CA ASN A 118 15.31 10.72 15.88
C ASN A 118 15.15 11.38 17.26
N ILE A 119 14.88 10.55 18.25
CA ILE A 119 14.83 10.92 19.67
C ILE A 119 15.59 9.86 20.49
N THR A 120 15.85 10.15 21.73
CA THR A 120 16.40 9.15 22.65
C THR A 120 15.32 8.63 23.60
N TYR A 121 15.51 7.45 24.15
CA TYR A 121 14.63 6.86 25.15
C TYR A 121 14.24 7.84 26.27
N ALA A 122 15.19 8.65 26.75
CA ALA A 122 14.95 9.62 27.82
C ALA A 122 13.95 10.72 27.50
N TRP A 123 13.60 10.90 26.23
CA TRP A 123 12.62 11.91 25.77
C TRP A 123 11.21 11.33 25.64
N LEU A 124 11.06 10.03 25.81
CA LEU A 124 9.74 9.42 25.82
C LEU A 124 9.00 9.74 27.12
N PRO A 125 7.67 10.01 27.06
CA PRO A 125 6.85 10.13 28.28
C PRO A 125 6.93 8.86 29.14
N VAL A 126 6.94 9.04 30.45
CA VAL A 126 7.05 7.91 31.40
C VAL A 126 5.73 7.13 31.58
N ASP A 127 4.61 7.75 31.19
CA ASP A 127 3.26 7.25 31.40
C ASP A 127 2.62 6.63 30.14
N LEU A 128 3.41 6.25 29.14
CA LEU A 128 2.92 5.76 27.85
C LEU A 128 1.97 4.55 27.97
N ASP A 129 2.17 3.69 28.95
CA ASP A 129 1.28 2.54 29.17
C ASP A 129 -0.06 2.93 29.84
N THR A 130 -0.11 4.05 30.54
CA THR A 130 -1.27 4.43 31.36
C THR A 130 -1.99 5.69 30.88
N SER A 131 -1.41 6.43 29.97
CA SER A 131 -1.91 7.75 29.57
C SER A 131 -3.20 7.69 28.76
N LYS A 132 -3.32 6.71 27.85
CA LYS A 132 -4.44 6.65 26.93
C LYS A 132 -4.56 5.28 26.22
N ASP A 133 -5.77 4.88 25.92
CA ASP A 133 -6.08 3.74 25.08
C ASP A 133 -6.04 4.10 23.58
N GLY A 134 -5.84 3.12 22.71
CA GLY A 134 -5.73 3.28 21.27
C GLY A 134 -4.46 4.05 20.85
N ALA A 135 -4.57 4.82 19.78
CA ALA A 135 -3.45 5.59 19.24
C ALA A 135 -3.20 6.87 20.06
N HIS A 136 -1.98 7.00 20.59
CA HIS A 136 -1.53 8.18 21.33
C HIS A 136 -0.11 8.58 20.96
N ASN A 137 0.14 8.63 19.67
CA ASN A 137 1.42 8.99 19.06
C ASN A 137 1.91 10.35 19.54
N GLY A 138 3.22 10.47 19.74
CA GLY A 138 3.88 11.77 19.82
C GLY A 138 4.34 12.25 18.46
N LYS A 139 5.09 13.36 18.46
CA LYS A 139 5.64 13.94 17.23
C LYS A 139 6.64 13.00 16.55
N ASN A 140 7.45 12.28 17.33
CA ASN A 140 8.59 11.49 16.85
C ASN A 140 8.54 10.02 17.26
N TYR A 141 7.40 9.53 17.70
CA TYR A 141 7.21 8.12 18.04
C TYR A 141 5.77 7.69 17.76
N VAL A 142 5.59 6.43 17.45
CA VAL A 142 4.29 5.76 17.45
C VAL A 142 4.05 5.20 18.84
N ALA A 143 2.87 5.40 19.41
CA ALA A 143 2.42 4.73 20.63
C ALA A 143 0.99 4.24 20.46
N TYR A 144 0.77 2.96 20.78
CA TYR A 144 -0.52 2.33 20.56
C TYR A 144 -0.83 1.32 21.67
N THR A 145 -1.91 1.56 22.40
CA THR A 145 -2.41 0.69 23.46
C THR A 145 -3.64 -0.07 23.00
N PHE A 146 -3.67 -1.37 23.24
CA PHE A 146 -4.79 -2.23 22.91
C PHE A 146 -4.88 -3.43 23.86
N TYR A 147 -5.99 -4.15 23.77
CA TYR A 147 -6.32 -5.27 24.61
C TYR A 147 -6.62 -6.51 23.78
N CYS A 148 -6.13 -7.65 24.27
CA CYS A 148 -6.43 -8.98 23.75
C CYS A 148 -7.23 -9.75 24.79
N LYS A 149 -8.37 -10.33 24.40
CA LYS A 149 -9.27 -11.06 25.30
C LYS A 149 -9.58 -12.44 24.76
N ASN A 150 -9.67 -13.42 25.64
CA ASN A 150 -10.29 -14.68 25.36
C ASN A 150 -11.82 -14.54 25.56
N ASN A 151 -12.54 -14.31 24.48
CA ASN A 151 -14.00 -14.25 24.45
C ASN A 151 -14.63 -15.57 23.95
N GLY A 152 -13.81 -16.64 23.91
CA GLY A 152 -14.23 -17.99 23.52
C GLY A 152 -14.89 -18.78 24.66
N GLU A 153 -14.97 -20.09 24.47
CA GLU A 153 -15.62 -21.00 25.40
C GLU A 153 -14.63 -21.86 26.22
N VAL A 154 -13.37 -21.84 25.86
CA VAL A 154 -12.31 -22.68 26.46
C VAL A 154 -11.06 -21.90 26.78
N GLU A 155 -10.32 -22.37 27.76
CA GLU A 155 -8.96 -21.94 28.02
C GLU A 155 -8.06 -22.34 26.84
N LEU A 156 -7.12 -21.47 26.46
CA LEU A 156 -6.23 -21.69 25.34
C LEU A 156 -4.86 -21.07 25.60
N ASP A 157 -3.88 -21.49 24.80
CA ASP A 157 -2.57 -20.87 24.73
C ASP A 157 -2.48 -20.04 23.45
N TYR A 158 -1.88 -18.86 23.53
CA TYR A 158 -1.63 -18.03 22.35
C TYR A 158 -0.21 -17.53 22.27
N ASP A 159 0.27 -17.38 21.05
CA ASP A 159 1.52 -16.69 20.72
C ASP A 159 1.23 -15.28 20.20
N ALA A 160 2.05 -14.32 20.63
CA ALA A 160 2.07 -12.98 20.07
C ALA A 160 3.46 -12.69 19.49
N VAL A 161 3.51 -12.37 18.20
CA VAL A 161 4.74 -12.10 17.47
C VAL A 161 4.66 -10.71 16.84
N LEU A 162 5.62 -9.84 17.13
CA LEU A 162 5.79 -8.56 16.42
C LEU A 162 6.89 -8.71 15.39
N GLU A 163 6.56 -8.47 14.13
CA GLU A 163 7.49 -8.60 13.00
C GLU A 163 7.59 -7.33 12.16
N ILE A 164 8.75 -7.11 11.55
CA ILE A 164 8.99 -6.09 10.53
C ILE A 164 8.48 -6.63 9.19
N THR A 165 7.45 -6.03 8.63
CA THR A 165 6.87 -6.40 7.33
C THR A 165 7.47 -5.62 6.17
N GLY A 166 8.16 -4.52 6.45
CA GLY A 166 8.88 -3.74 5.47
C GLY A 166 9.75 -2.67 6.12
N ALA A 167 10.93 -2.49 5.57
CA ALA A 167 11.86 -1.43 5.95
C ALA A 167 12.48 -0.84 4.68
N ALA A 168 12.77 0.45 4.70
CA ALA A 168 13.47 1.13 3.64
C ALA A 168 14.63 1.95 4.20
N LYS A 169 15.72 2.02 3.43
CA LYS A 169 16.94 2.76 3.78
C LYS A 169 17.55 2.35 5.13
N SER A 170 17.42 1.09 5.49
CA SER A 170 17.92 0.55 6.76
C SER A 170 17.42 1.31 8.00
N ALA A 171 16.23 1.92 7.93
CA ALA A 171 15.65 2.65 9.05
C ALA A 171 15.36 1.74 10.25
N ASP A 172 15.19 0.45 10.01
CA ASP A 172 14.98 -0.58 11.03
C ASP A 172 16.23 -0.86 11.88
N GLU A 173 17.41 -0.48 11.42
CA GLU A 173 18.66 -0.65 12.17
C GLU A 173 18.70 0.25 13.42
N ALA A 174 18.31 1.52 13.27
CA ALA A 174 18.23 2.48 14.37
C ALA A 174 16.84 2.50 15.07
N THR A 175 15.91 1.61 14.66
CA THR A 175 14.59 1.54 15.28
C THR A 175 14.66 0.83 16.62
N ARG A 176 13.97 1.40 17.61
CA ARG A 176 13.71 0.77 18.90
C ARG A 176 12.22 0.55 19.07
N VAL A 177 11.91 -0.53 19.74
CA VAL A 177 10.53 -0.90 20.07
C VAL A 177 10.46 -1.19 21.58
N MET A 178 9.61 -0.47 22.28
CA MET A 178 9.27 -0.79 23.66
C MET A 178 7.89 -1.42 23.70
N ILE A 179 7.80 -2.56 24.36
CA ILE A 179 6.55 -3.31 24.51
C ILE A 179 6.24 -3.40 26.00
N TYR A 180 5.08 -2.91 26.36
CA TYR A 180 4.47 -3.20 27.63
C TYR A 180 3.48 -4.35 27.46
N LYS A 181 3.57 -5.33 28.33
CA LYS A 181 2.57 -6.37 28.52
C LYS A 181 2.13 -6.36 29.98
N ASN A 182 0.88 -6.02 30.24
CA ASN A 182 0.32 -5.95 31.61
C ASN A 182 1.18 -5.09 32.55
N GLY A 183 1.62 -3.91 32.09
CA GLY A 183 2.43 -2.97 32.85
C GLY A 183 3.93 -3.29 32.94
N LYS A 184 4.39 -4.41 32.42
CA LYS A 184 5.83 -4.76 32.36
C LYS A 184 6.41 -4.40 31.00
N SER A 185 7.43 -3.56 30.97
CA SER A 185 8.07 -3.10 29.73
C SER A 185 9.40 -3.80 29.45
N SER A 186 9.71 -3.93 28.16
CA SER A 186 11.03 -4.30 27.66
C SER A 186 11.30 -3.53 26.38
N ILE A 187 12.55 -3.12 26.17
CA ILE A 187 12.99 -2.41 24.97
C ILE A 187 13.71 -3.40 24.06
N TYR A 188 13.40 -3.35 22.79
CA TYR A 188 13.95 -4.22 21.75
C TYR A 188 14.68 -3.39 20.70
N GLY A 189 15.84 -3.87 20.25
CA GLY A 189 16.66 -3.29 19.20
C GLY A 189 17.34 -4.37 18.37
N LYS A 190 17.82 -4.05 17.17
CA LYS A 190 18.68 -4.95 16.42
C LYS A 190 20.02 -5.14 17.14
N GLY A 191 20.86 -6.04 16.66
CA GLY A 191 22.21 -6.24 17.20
C GLY A 191 23.12 -5.06 16.89
N GLN A 192 24.16 -4.86 17.71
CA GLN A 192 25.13 -3.77 17.59
C GLN A 192 25.76 -3.69 16.19
N TYR A 193 26.01 -2.47 15.71
CA TYR A 193 26.62 -2.19 14.40
C TYR A 193 27.88 -3.04 14.10
N LYS A 194 28.78 -3.15 15.06
CA LYS A 194 30.04 -3.88 14.90
C LYS A 194 29.95 -5.37 15.22
N ASP A 195 28.97 -5.79 15.99
CA ASP A 195 28.78 -7.17 16.42
C ASP A 195 27.29 -7.49 16.55
N ARG A 196 26.72 -7.95 15.47
CA ARG A 196 25.28 -8.30 15.38
C ARG A 196 24.84 -9.42 16.34
N SER A 197 25.79 -10.12 16.97
CA SER A 197 25.47 -11.12 17.98
C SER A 197 25.09 -10.50 19.33
N LYS A 198 25.53 -9.28 19.60
CA LYS A 198 25.26 -8.54 20.83
C LYS A 198 24.04 -7.65 20.72
N ALA A 199 23.32 -7.54 21.83
CA ALA A 199 22.25 -6.57 21.97
C ALA A 199 22.82 -5.14 22.08
N GLU A 200 22.04 -4.16 21.61
CA GLU A 200 22.30 -2.76 21.91
C GLU A 200 22.18 -2.48 23.42
N THR A 201 22.81 -1.39 23.87
CA THR A 201 22.80 -1.01 25.29
C THR A 201 21.34 -0.84 25.76
N ASP A 202 21.06 -1.41 26.94
CA ASP A 202 19.74 -1.36 27.59
C ASP A 202 18.57 -1.94 26.75
N CYS A 203 18.89 -2.77 25.75
CA CYS A 203 17.92 -3.41 24.89
C CYS A 203 18.00 -4.94 24.96
N THR A 204 16.87 -5.58 24.71
CA THR A 204 16.82 -6.99 24.31
C THR A 204 16.98 -7.05 22.78
N LYS A 205 17.83 -7.94 22.31
CA LYS A 205 18.03 -8.13 20.88
C LYS A 205 16.74 -8.64 20.23
N PHE A 206 16.44 -8.21 19.00
CA PHE A 206 15.39 -8.82 18.18
C PHE A 206 15.59 -10.33 18.08
N VAL A 207 14.51 -11.06 18.04
CA VAL A 207 14.51 -12.53 17.89
C VAL A 207 15.22 -12.94 16.59
N SER A 208 14.98 -12.18 15.51
CA SER A 208 15.65 -12.31 14.21
C SER A 208 15.68 -10.96 13.51
N ASP A 209 16.21 -10.89 12.27
CA ASP A 209 16.21 -9.65 11.47
C ASP A 209 14.80 -9.11 11.19
N LYS A 210 13.79 -9.98 11.23
CA LYS A 210 12.39 -9.60 10.99
C LYS A 210 11.52 -9.70 12.23
N GLU A 211 11.79 -10.63 13.13
CA GLU A 211 11.02 -10.81 14.35
C GLU A 211 11.58 -9.95 15.47
N VAL A 212 10.84 -8.92 15.86
CA VAL A 212 11.20 -8.00 16.94
C VAL A 212 10.99 -8.64 18.31
N TYR A 213 9.84 -9.28 18.47
CA TYR A 213 9.37 -9.80 19.75
C TYR A 213 8.53 -11.05 19.53
N LYS A 214 8.67 -12.00 20.44
CA LYS A 214 7.83 -13.19 20.51
C LYS A 214 7.55 -13.53 21.97
N THR A 215 6.30 -13.84 22.29
CA THR A 215 5.89 -14.33 23.58
C THR A 215 4.77 -15.36 23.46
N SER A 216 4.74 -16.32 24.35
CA SER A 216 3.65 -17.27 24.52
C SER A 216 2.95 -16.98 25.84
N THR A 217 1.63 -17.06 25.81
CA THR A 217 0.77 -16.99 27.01
C THR A 217 0.06 -18.32 27.14
N GLU A 218 0.37 -19.02 28.20
CA GLU A 218 -0.25 -20.32 28.53
C GLU A 218 -1.46 -20.11 29.42
N LYS A 219 -2.43 -21.01 29.31
CA LYS A 219 -3.64 -21.07 30.17
C LYS A 219 -4.42 -19.75 30.22
N PHE A 220 -4.57 -19.11 29.07
CA PHE A 220 -5.37 -17.90 28.90
C PHE A 220 -6.84 -18.26 29.02
N LYS A 221 -7.44 -18.01 30.20
CA LYS A 221 -8.78 -18.43 30.58
C LYS A 221 -9.83 -17.62 29.83
N VAL A 222 -11.03 -18.17 29.76
CA VAL A 222 -12.21 -17.45 29.28
C VAL A 222 -12.42 -16.18 30.12
N GLY A 223 -12.49 -15.03 29.45
CA GLY A 223 -12.61 -13.73 30.06
C GLY A 223 -11.29 -13.03 30.43
N ASP A 224 -10.15 -13.73 30.40
CA ASP A 224 -8.85 -13.11 30.64
C ASP A 224 -8.53 -12.03 29.59
N ILE A 225 -7.86 -10.98 30.03
CA ILE A 225 -7.48 -9.82 29.22
C ILE A 225 -6.01 -9.55 29.41
N ASP A 226 -5.26 -9.48 28.31
CA ASP A 226 -3.90 -8.98 28.27
C ASP A 226 -3.88 -7.58 27.62
N LYS A 227 -3.26 -6.62 28.31
CA LYS A 227 -3.02 -5.28 27.82
C LYS A 227 -1.66 -5.19 27.17
N TYR A 228 -1.60 -4.59 25.98
CA TYR A 228 -0.36 -4.31 25.28
C TYR A 228 -0.26 -2.82 24.96
N THR A 229 0.93 -2.25 25.17
CA THR A 229 1.30 -0.93 24.63
C THR A 229 2.59 -1.08 23.85
N ILE A 230 2.56 -0.69 22.57
CA ILE A 230 3.70 -0.73 21.67
C ILE A 230 4.13 0.69 21.38
N VAL A 231 5.42 0.97 21.62
CA VAL A 231 6.04 2.27 21.32
C VAL A 231 7.20 2.06 20.36
N ILE A 232 7.23 2.80 19.26
CA ILE A 232 8.24 2.69 18.19
C ILE A 232 8.85 4.06 17.95
N TRP A 233 10.18 4.15 17.97
CA TRP A 233 10.94 5.37 17.66
C TRP A 233 12.25 5.07 16.95
N ILE A 234 12.87 6.11 16.39
CA ILE A 234 14.24 6.05 15.86
C ILE A 234 15.17 6.55 16.97
N GLU A 235 16.11 5.72 17.40
CA GLU A 235 17.04 6.04 18.50
C GLU A 235 18.20 6.90 17.99
N GLY A 236 18.29 8.12 18.50
CA GLY A 236 19.29 9.10 18.08
C GLY A 236 20.72 8.78 18.52
N ASN A 237 20.87 8.00 19.58
CA ASN A 237 22.18 7.58 20.09
C ASN A 237 22.70 6.32 19.40
N ASP A 238 21.92 5.72 18.52
CA ASP A 238 22.34 4.56 17.74
C ASP A 238 23.40 4.96 16.70
N PRO A 239 24.55 4.26 16.61
CA PRO A 239 25.57 4.51 15.59
C PRO A 239 25.08 4.38 14.15
N GLU A 240 23.96 3.66 13.93
CA GLU A 240 23.32 3.46 12.63
C GLU A 240 22.27 4.53 12.31
N CYS A 241 22.01 5.44 13.24
CA CYS A 241 21.15 6.62 13.02
C CYS A 241 21.91 7.70 12.25
N ILE A 242 22.21 7.42 10.99
CA ILE A 242 22.93 8.30 10.06
C ILE A 242 22.00 8.93 9.04
N ASP A 243 22.51 9.90 8.26
CA ASP A 243 21.71 10.62 7.25
C ASP A 243 21.10 9.71 6.17
N ASP A 244 21.65 8.53 5.93
CA ASP A 244 21.16 7.57 4.93
C ASP A 244 19.77 7.02 5.26
N ILE A 245 19.36 7.02 6.54
CA ILE A 245 18.01 6.58 6.93
C ILE A 245 16.93 7.62 6.66
N ARG A 246 17.30 8.85 6.27
CA ARG A 246 16.33 9.92 5.96
C ARG A 246 15.32 9.50 4.89
N ASN A 247 14.06 9.78 5.14
CA ASN A 247 12.92 9.33 4.31
C ASN A 247 12.81 7.79 4.23
N GLY A 248 13.46 7.07 5.15
CA GLY A 248 13.20 5.66 5.38
C GLY A 248 11.84 5.46 6.04
N HIS A 249 11.40 4.22 6.09
CA HIS A 249 10.22 3.83 6.85
C HIS A 249 10.38 2.42 7.38
N VAL A 250 9.67 2.13 8.46
CA VAL A 250 9.55 0.78 9.02
C VAL A 250 8.07 0.47 9.18
N ARG A 251 7.66 -0.71 8.74
CA ARG A 251 6.30 -1.24 8.90
C ARG A 251 6.38 -2.48 9.76
N MET A 252 5.47 -2.59 10.71
CA MET A 252 5.42 -3.72 11.62
C MET A 252 4.03 -4.32 11.68
N ARG A 253 3.98 -5.61 11.99
CA ARG A 253 2.73 -6.31 12.27
C ARG A 253 2.88 -7.12 13.55
N MET A 254 1.91 -7.00 14.45
CA MET A 254 1.75 -7.91 15.57
C MET A 254 0.68 -8.94 15.24
N LEU A 255 1.04 -10.20 15.29
CA LEU A 255 0.16 -11.32 14.98
C LEU A 255 -0.10 -12.14 16.25
N PHE A 256 -1.37 -12.37 16.54
CA PHE A 256 -1.83 -13.28 17.57
C PHE A 256 -2.28 -14.59 16.92
N SER A 257 -1.72 -15.70 17.39
CA SER A 257 -2.05 -17.04 16.93
C SER A 257 -2.27 -17.99 18.10
N VAL A 258 -3.16 -18.95 17.91
CA VAL A 258 -3.43 -19.98 18.94
C VAL A 258 -2.55 -21.19 18.67
N CYS A 259 -1.83 -21.66 19.68
CA CYS A 259 -1.15 -22.94 19.63
C CYS A 259 -2.20 -24.07 19.55
N LEU A 260 -2.37 -24.65 18.36
CA LEU A 260 -3.14 -25.86 18.21
C LEU A 260 -2.31 -27.02 18.81
N LEU A 261 -2.55 -27.34 20.06
CA LEU A 261 -2.15 -28.65 20.57
C LEU A 261 -2.85 -29.70 19.72
N TYR A 262 -2.11 -30.33 18.83
CA TYR A 262 -2.60 -31.48 18.09
C TYR A 262 -2.81 -32.60 19.13
N THR A 263 -4.01 -32.67 19.71
CA THR A 263 -4.40 -33.85 20.47
C THR A 263 -4.47 -34.99 19.46
N SER A 264 -3.41 -35.79 19.42
CA SER A 264 -3.41 -37.03 18.68
C SER A 264 -4.66 -37.82 19.08
N PRO A 265 -5.49 -38.25 18.11
CA PRO A 265 -6.67 -39.02 18.46
C PRO A 265 -6.24 -40.23 19.27
N SER A 266 -6.87 -40.42 20.42
CA SER A 266 -6.62 -41.54 21.33
C SER A 266 -6.67 -42.86 20.55
N PRO A 267 -5.73 -43.81 20.77
CA PRO A 267 -5.75 -45.12 20.09
C PRO A 267 -7.01 -45.97 20.34
N ARG A 268 -7.96 -45.46 21.17
CA ARG A 268 -9.21 -46.19 21.52
C ARG A 268 -10.32 -46.08 20.49
N ASP A 269 -10.22 -45.20 19.50
CA ASP A 269 -11.30 -45.06 18.48
C ASP A 269 -11.05 -45.88 17.20
N ARG A 270 -10.18 -46.88 17.28
CA ARG A 270 -10.04 -47.94 16.22
C ARG A 270 -10.64 -49.23 16.75
N GLY A 271 -11.93 -49.26 16.86
CA GLY A 271 -12.72 -50.45 17.06
C GLY A 271 -13.56 -50.72 15.82
#